data_06dc54cfc7c02534cdb2b1f4156f6080
#
_entry.id   06dc54cfc7c02534cdb2b1f4156f6080
#
_cell.length_a   1.000
_cell.length_b   1.000
_cell.length_c   1.000
_cell.angle_alpha   90.00
_cell.angle_beta   90.00
_cell.angle_gamma   90.00
#
_symmetry.space_group_name_H-M   'P 1'
#
loop_
_entity.id
_entity.type
_entity.pdbx_description
1 polymer ?
#
loop_
_entity_poly.entity_id
_entity_poly.type
_entity_poly.pdbx_seq_one_letter_code
_entity_poly.pdbx_strand_id
1 'polypeptide(L)'
;MFTHVMIGSNDLERARAFYDATFAALGGKPGEMDARGRLIYLHENGRLMITRPIDGNPATAANGGTIGIAAASRDHVLAWHEAGTANGGTAIESPPAERPNGAFVAYLRDPDGNKLTARTQATK
;
A
#
# COMPACT_ATOMS: atom_id res chain seq x y z
N MET A 1 10.03 13.36 7.77
CA MET A 1 9.20 14.32 7.06
C MET A 1 7.71 14.12 7.38
N PHE A 2 7.06 13.06 6.89
CA PHE A 2 5.64 12.84 7.20
C PHE A 2 5.47 12.13 8.55
N THR A 3 4.47 12.54 9.33
CA THR A 3 4.08 11.77 10.52
C THR A 3 3.27 10.54 10.13
N HIS A 4 2.44 10.70 9.11
CA HIS A 4 1.62 9.62 8.57
C HIS A 4 1.07 10.03 7.20
N VAL A 5 0.57 9.04 6.46
CA VAL A 5 -0.22 9.24 5.24
C VAL A 5 -1.58 8.60 5.47
N MET A 6 -2.64 9.31 5.11
CA MET A 6 -4.01 8.79 5.25
C MET A 6 -4.70 8.76 3.90
N ILE A 7 -5.36 7.65 3.59
CA ILE A 7 -6.09 7.45 2.35
C ILE A 7 -7.50 6.98 2.63
N GLY A 8 -8.38 7.16 1.66
CA GLY A 8 -9.79 6.83 1.81
C GLY A 8 -10.14 5.43 1.35
N SER A 9 -11.16 4.86 1.99
CA SER A 9 -11.76 3.58 1.59
C SER A 9 -13.27 3.63 1.73
N ASN A 10 -13.94 2.93 0.83
CA ASN A 10 -15.40 2.77 0.88
C ASN A 10 -15.81 1.48 1.60
N ASP A 11 -14.84 0.61 1.89
CA ASP A 11 -15.09 -0.68 2.52
C ASP A 11 -13.83 -1.08 3.31
N LEU A 12 -13.84 -0.81 4.61
CA LEU A 12 -12.67 -1.06 5.46
C LEU A 12 -12.36 -2.54 5.64
N GLU A 13 -13.35 -3.43 5.56
CA GLU A 13 -13.10 -4.87 5.62
C GLU A 13 -12.34 -5.33 4.38
N ARG A 14 -12.73 -4.85 3.21
CA ARG A 14 -12.03 -5.13 1.95
C ARG A 14 -10.63 -4.54 1.95
N ALA A 15 -10.48 -3.31 2.44
CA ALA A 15 -9.17 -2.67 2.58
C ALA A 15 -8.28 -3.46 3.53
N ARG A 16 -8.82 -3.92 4.67
CA ARG A 16 -8.08 -4.71 5.64
C ARG A 16 -7.54 -6.00 5.01
N ALA A 17 -8.36 -6.73 4.26
CA ALA A 17 -7.91 -7.96 3.61
C ALA A 17 -6.72 -7.70 2.69
N PHE A 18 -6.77 -6.62 1.92
CA PHE A 18 -5.67 -6.24 1.02
C PHE A 18 -4.42 -5.83 1.80
N TYR A 19 -4.55 -4.89 2.74
CA TYR A 19 -3.38 -4.33 3.43
C TYR A 19 -2.76 -5.30 4.43
N ASP A 20 -3.56 -6.11 5.12
CA ASP A 20 -3.01 -7.17 5.98
C ASP A 20 -2.13 -8.12 5.17
N ALA A 21 -2.62 -8.54 3.99
CA ALA A 21 -1.87 -9.47 3.14
C ALA A 21 -0.61 -8.83 2.55
N THR A 22 -0.71 -7.58 2.05
CA THR A 22 0.43 -6.92 1.41
C THR A 22 1.50 -6.52 2.42
N PHE A 23 1.12 -6.03 3.60
CA PHE A 23 2.10 -5.73 4.64
C PHE A 23 2.72 -6.99 5.23
N ALA A 24 1.96 -8.08 5.36
CA ALA A 24 2.53 -9.37 5.78
C ALA A 24 3.60 -9.85 4.79
N ALA A 25 3.38 -9.65 3.50
CA ALA A 25 4.35 -9.98 2.46
C ALA A 25 5.65 -9.18 2.59
N LEU A 26 5.59 -7.99 3.20
CA LEU A 26 6.75 -7.15 3.49
C LEU A 26 7.36 -7.41 4.88
N GLY A 27 6.85 -8.41 5.60
CA GLY A 27 7.30 -8.72 6.96
C GLY A 27 6.63 -7.90 8.05
N GLY A 28 5.55 -7.20 7.71
CA GLY A 28 4.82 -6.35 8.65
C GLY A 28 3.74 -7.09 9.41
N LYS A 29 3.07 -6.36 10.27
CA LYS A 29 2.01 -6.88 11.15
C LYS A 29 0.63 -6.55 10.59
N PRO A 30 -0.41 -7.28 11.03
CA PRO A 30 -1.79 -6.91 10.72
C PRO A 30 -2.12 -5.50 11.20
N GLY A 31 -3.05 -4.85 10.49
CA GLY A 31 -3.50 -3.53 10.86
C GLY A 31 -4.32 -3.52 12.15
N GLU A 32 -4.31 -2.37 12.82
CA GLU A 32 -5.10 -2.16 14.03
C GLU A 32 -6.10 -1.04 13.80
N MET A 33 -7.32 -1.24 14.31
CA MET A 33 -8.36 -0.22 14.26
C MET A 33 -8.22 0.70 15.45
N ASP A 34 -8.21 2.02 15.24
CA ASP A 34 -8.20 2.97 16.34
C ASP A 34 -9.62 3.29 16.83
N ALA A 35 -9.72 4.13 17.86
CA ALA A 35 -11.02 4.48 18.46
C ALA A 35 -11.92 5.26 17.51
N ARG A 36 -11.37 5.85 16.44
CA ARG A 36 -12.13 6.59 15.42
C ARG A 36 -12.52 5.73 14.22
N GLY A 37 -12.24 4.43 14.27
CA GLY A 37 -12.55 3.53 13.16
C GLY A 37 -11.58 3.64 11.99
N ARG A 38 -10.35 4.11 12.23
CA ARG A 38 -9.32 4.18 11.21
C ARG A 38 -8.40 2.98 11.33
N LEU A 39 -8.06 2.38 10.19
CA LEU A 39 -7.18 1.23 10.11
C LEU A 39 -5.74 1.71 9.99
N ILE A 40 -4.86 1.22 10.87
CA ILE A 40 -3.48 1.72 10.99
C ILE A 40 -2.49 0.63 10.73
N TYR A 41 -1.52 0.90 9.84
CA TYR A 41 -0.38 0.04 9.56
C TYR A 41 0.91 0.78 9.89
N LEU A 42 1.77 0.13 10.67
CA LEU A 42 3.11 0.63 10.95
C LEU A 42 4.09 -0.23 10.17
N HIS A 43 4.95 0.42 9.41
CA HIS A 43 5.96 -0.29 8.61
C HIS A 43 7.20 0.58 8.52
N GLU A 44 8.36 0.00 8.82
CA GLU A 44 9.60 0.76 8.94
C GLU A 44 9.38 1.91 9.92
N ASN A 45 9.65 3.14 9.52
CA ASN A 45 9.41 4.31 10.36
C ASN A 45 8.17 5.09 9.91
N GLY A 46 7.31 4.46 9.13
CA GLY A 46 6.14 5.10 8.54
C GLY A 46 4.84 4.60 9.12
N ARG A 47 3.80 5.38 8.90
CA ARG A 47 2.44 5.04 9.29
C ARG A 47 1.50 5.30 8.12
N LEU A 48 0.77 4.26 7.71
CA LEU A 48 -0.29 4.37 6.73
C LEU A 48 -1.62 4.17 7.44
N MET A 49 -2.57 5.07 7.22
CA MET A 49 -3.89 5.01 7.80
C MET A 49 -4.95 4.95 6.70
N ILE A 50 -5.94 4.11 6.87
CA ILE A 50 -7.05 3.98 5.93
C ILE A 50 -8.33 4.32 6.68
N THR A 51 -9.16 5.21 6.10
CA THR A 51 -10.34 5.72 6.77
C THR A 51 -11.48 5.93 5.78
N ARG A 52 -12.70 5.96 6.29
CA ARG A 52 -13.82 6.51 5.53
C ARG A 52 -13.70 8.02 5.51
N PRO A 53 -14.04 8.69 4.39
CA PRO A 53 -13.97 10.15 4.34
C PRO A 53 -14.82 10.82 5.42
N ILE A 54 -14.28 11.87 6.03
CA ILE A 54 -14.93 12.56 7.14
C ILE A 54 -16.24 13.25 6.73
N ASP A 55 -16.40 13.58 5.46
CA ASP A 55 -17.60 14.25 4.95
C ASP A 55 -18.76 13.29 4.64
N GLY A 56 -18.54 11.98 4.81
CA GLY A 56 -19.55 10.97 4.55
C GLY A 56 -19.77 10.64 3.08
N ASN A 57 -19.08 11.33 2.18
CA ASN A 57 -19.16 11.03 0.75
C ASN A 57 -18.25 9.86 0.40
N PRO A 58 -18.49 9.20 -0.76
CA PRO A 58 -17.59 8.12 -1.18
C PRO A 58 -16.15 8.56 -1.31
N ALA A 59 -15.23 7.68 -0.91
CA ALA A 59 -13.80 7.89 -1.12
C ALA A 59 -13.47 7.82 -2.60
N THR A 60 -12.54 8.68 -3.04
CA THR A 60 -11.98 8.64 -4.39
C THR A 60 -10.46 8.57 -4.28
N ALA A 61 -9.84 7.95 -5.27
CA ALA A 61 -8.39 7.92 -5.35
C ALA A 61 -7.87 9.24 -5.95
N ALA A 62 -6.75 9.72 -5.45
CA ALA A 62 -6.10 10.89 -6.01
C ALA A 62 -5.58 10.56 -7.42
N ASN A 63 -5.91 11.39 -8.40
CA ASN A 63 -5.37 11.24 -9.74
C ASN A 63 -3.97 11.85 -9.79
N GLY A 64 -2.96 11.04 -10.06
CA GLY A 64 -1.57 11.46 -10.08
C GLY A 64 -0.80 11.16 -8.80
N GLY A 65 -1.50 10.79 -7.71
CA GLY A 65 -0.84 10.42 -6.47
C GLY A 65 -0.32 8.99 -6.49
N THR A 66 0.84 8.76 -5.88
CA THR A 66 1.41 7.42 -5.67
C THR A 66 2.03 7.38 -4.29
N ILE A 67 1.73 6.32 -3.54
CA ILE A 67 2.36 6.10 -2.24
C ILE A 67 3.41 5.01 -2.40
N GLY A 68 4.67 5.33 -2.10
CA GLY A 68 5.77 4.39 -2.14
C GLY A 68 5.98 3.72 -0.80
N ILE A 69 6.03 2.40 -0.79
CA ILE A 69 6.21 1.58 0.40
C ILE A 69 7.56 0.89 0.30
N ALA A 70 8.36 1.01 1.35
CA ALA A 70 9.69 0.43 1.36
C ALA A 70 9.64 -1.08 1.44
N ALA A 71 10.44 -1.74 0.61
CA ALA A 71 10.63 -3.18 0.64
C ALA A 71 12.11 -3.50 0.83
N ALA A 72 12.40 -4.50 1.66
CA ALA A 72 13.78 -4.85 2.00
C ALA A 72 14.52 -5.53 0.84
N SER A 73 13.81 -6.21 -0.05
CA SER A 73 14.43 -6.98 -1.12
C SER A 73 13.50 -7.11 -2.31
N ARG A 74 14.09 -7.55 -3.42
CA ARG A 74 13.36 -7.90 -4.64
C ARG A 74 12.27 -8.95 -4.36
N ASP A 75 12.58 -9.97 -3.57
CA ASP A 75 11.62 -11.02 -3.24
C ASP A 75 10.42 -10.46 -2.45
N HIS A 76 10.65 -9.50 -1.57
CA HIS A 76 9.56 -8.82 -0.85
C HIS A 76 8.67 -8.03 -1.80
N VAL A 77 9.23 -7.36 -2.80
CA VAL A 77 8.43 -6.64 -3.80
C VAL A 77 7.55 -7.61 -4.59
N LEU A 78 8.13 -8.75 -5.00
CA LEU A 78 7.38 -9.77 -5.74
C LEU A 78 6.26 -10.36 -4.89
N ALA A 79 6.55 -10.68 -3.62
CA ALA A 79 5.55 -11.21 -2.69
C ALA A 79 4.44 -10.20 -2.41
N TRP A 80 4.78 -8.93 -2.28
CA TRP A 80 3.83 -7.85 -2.09
C TRP A 80 2.86 -7.74 -3.28
N HIS A 81 3.40 -7.78 -4.49
CA HIS A 81 2.62 -7.68 -5.72
C HIS A 81 1.65 -8.86 -5.85
N GLU A 82 2.15 -10.07 -5.59
CA GLU A 82 1.33 -11.28 -5.64
C GLU A 82 0.22 -11.26 -4.58
N ALA A 83 0.56 -10.90 -3.35
CA ALA A 83 -0.42 -10.80 -2.26
C ALA A 83 -1.50 -9.77 -2.58
N GLY A 84 -1.12 -8.64 -3.18
CA GLY A 84 -2.07 -7.59 -3.53
C GLY A 84 -3.04 -8.01 -4.60
N THR A 85 -2.57 -8.65 -5.66
CA THR A 85 -3.44 -9.12 -6.74
C THR A 85 -4.36 -10.26 -6.27
N ALA A 86 -3.91 -11.07 -5.33
CA ALA A 86 -4.71 -12.15 -4.75
C ALA A 86 -5.76 -11.66 -3.76
N ASN A 87 -5.66 -10.42 -3.27
CA ASN A 87 -6.52 -9.89 -2.20
C ASN A 87 -7.23 -8.58 -2.60
N GLY A 88 -7.66 -8.49 -3.84
CA GLY A 88 -8.53 -7.41 -4.30
C GLY A 88 -7.83 -6.22 -4.94
N GLY A 89 -6.51 -6.24 -5.02
CA GLY A 89 -5.76 -5.21 -5.74
C GLY A 89 -5.69 -5.48 -7.24
N THR A 90 -5.29 -4.46 -7.98
CA THR A 90 -5.15 -4.54 -9.43
C THR A 90 -3.73 -4.17 -9.84
N ALA A 91 -3.10 -5.03 -10.62
CA ALA A 91 -1.79 -4.74 -11.20
C ALA A 91 -1.93 -3.64 -12.26
N ILE A 92 -1.05 -2.66 -12.20
CA ILE A 92 -1.05 -1.53 -13.13
C ILE A 92 0.36 -1.23 -13.63
N GLU A 93 0.42 -0.45 -14.69
CA GLU A 93 1.67 -0.03 -15.34
C GLU A 93 2.48 -1.25 -15.79
N SER A 94 3.77 -1.25 -15.50
CA SER A 94 4.64 -2.34 -15.91
C SER A 94 4.63 -3.48 -14.89
N PRO A 95 4.95 -4.72 -15.31
CA PRO A 95 5.24 -5.79 -14.36
C PRO A 95 6.37 -5.41 -13.40
N PRO A 96 6.53 -6.14 -12.28
CA PRO A 96 7.67 -5.91 -11.39
C PRO A 96 9.00 -5.90 -12.17
N ALA A 97 9.82 -4.89 -11.95
CA ALA A 97 11.04 -4.69 -12.74
C ALA A 97 12.08 -3.86 -11.99
N GLU A 98 13.33 -4.03 -12.41
CA GLU A 98 14.44 -3.20 -11.95
C GLU A 98 14.46 -1.88 -12.73
N ARG A 99 14.69 -0.79 -12.03
CA ARG A 99 14.87 0.53 -12.62
C ARG A 99 16.35 0.83 -12.86
N PRO A 100 16.67 1.82 -13.71
CA PRO A 100 18.08 2.16 -14.00
C PRO A 100 18.91 2.49 -12.76
N ASN A 101 18.30 3.02 -11.69
CA ASN A 101 19.02 3.33 -10.44
C ASN A 101 19.23 2.10 -9.54
N GLY A 102 18.83 0.92 -9.99
CA GLY A 102 18.99 -0.33 -9.26
C GLY A 102 17.81 -0.67 -8.32
N ALA A 103 16.87 0.23 -8.14
CA ALA A 103 15.67 -0.09 -7.35
C ALA A 103 14.79 -1.10 -8.10
N PHE A 104 14.23 -2.05 -7.35
CA PHE A 104 13.25 -2.97 -7.89
C PHE A 104 11.86 -2.52 -7.46
N VAL A 105 10.92 -2.43 -8.38
CA VAL A 105 9.62 -1.81 -8.14
C VAL A 105 8.47 -2.66 -8.69
N ALA A 106 7.31 -2.53 -8.05
CA ALA A 106 6.05 -3.03 -8.58
C ALA A 106 4.94 -2.06 -8.23
N TYR A 107 3.86 -2.07 -9.01
CA TYR A 107 2.75 -1.14 -8.87
C TYR A 107 1.44 -1.88 -8.72
N LEU A 108 0.59 -1.37 -7.82
CA LEU A 108 -0.76 -1.85 -7.62
C LEU A 108 -1.71 -0.68 -7.41
N ARG A 109 -3.00 -0.90 -7.71
CA ARG A 109 -4.06 -0.13 -7.07
C ARG A 109 -4.68 -0.99 -5.97
N ASP A 110 -4.97 -0.36 -4.84
CA ASP A 110 -5.72 -1.04 -3.79
C ASP A 110 -7.19 -1.21 -4.20
N PRO A 111 -8.03 -1.89 -3.38
CA PRO A 111 -9.43 -2.10 -3.75
C PRO A 111 -10.25 -0.82 -3.97
N ASP A 112 -9.80 0.31 -3.43
CA ASP A 112 -10.46 1.61 -3.60
C ASP A 112 -9.84 2.45 -4.72
N GLY A 113 -8.83 1.92 -5.41
CA GLY A 113 -8.19 2.59 -6.52
C GLY A 113 -6.97 3.44 -6.17
N ASN A 114 -6.56 3.48 -4.90
CA ASN A 114 -5.35 4.20 -4.51
C ASN A 114 -4.12 3.55 -5.13
N LYS A 115 -3.26 4.35 -5.75
CA LYS A 115 -2.07 3.85 -6.42
C LYS A 115 -0.91 3.71 -5.46
N LEU A 116 -0.31 2.53 -5.47
CA LEU A 116 0.78 2.16 -4.59
C LEU A 116 1.95 1.63 -5.39
N THR A 117 3.16 1.82 -4.88
CA THR A 117 4.34 1.10 -5.34
C THR A 117 5.08 0.54 -4.14
N ALA A 118 5.60 -0.67 -4.26
CA ALA A 118 6.62 -1.18 -3.35
C ALA A 118 7.95 -1.11 -4.07
N ARG A 119 9.00 -0.68 -3.37
CA ARG A 119 10.30 -0.56 -3.99
C ARG A 119 11.43 -0.77 -3.00
N THR A 120 12.51 -1.33 -3.50
CA THR A 120 13.77 -1.42 -2.77
C THR A 120 14.53 -0.10 -2.86
N GLN A 121 15.56 0.05 -2.05
CA GLN A 121 16.46 1.20 -2.18
C GLN A 121 17.20 1.18 -3.52
N ALA A 122 17.49 2.36 -4.03
CA ALA A 122 18.34 2.50 -5.20
C ALA A 122 19.77 2.06 -4.86
N THR A 123 20.43 1.36 -5.79
CA THR A 123 21.80 0.89 -5.63
C THR A 123 22.78 1.62 -6.53
N LYS A 124 22.29 2.50 -7.39
CA LYS A 124 23.10 3.28 -8.33
C LYS A 124 22.67 4.74 -8.31
#